data_636a6e8d9aa6d445243aa0cfb96b3249
#
_entry.id   636a6e8d9aa6d445243aa0cfb96b3249
#
_cell.length_a   1.000
_cell.length_b   1.000
_cell.length_c   1.000
_cell.angle_alpha   90.00
_cell.angle_beta   90.00
_cell.angle_gamma   90.00
#
_symmetry.space_group_name_H-M   'P 1'
#
loop_
_entity.id
_entity.type
_entity.pdbx_description
1 polymer ?
#
loop_
_entity_poly.entity_id
_entity_poly.type
_entity_poly.pdbx_seq_one_letter_code
_entity_poly.pdbx_strand_id
1 'polypeptide(L)'
;MAKDRISAGPGEFFYRHAGPDRPARAMVHIHGFGISGSYLLPTAALLTDEFDTYVPDLPGFGRTPGPAKPLSIIELGDSVIRFLDSVGLERATLVGNSMGCPVIGRAAERHPDRVERAILVSPAGGLHNRPIGRGLAQLAIDGLREPPSLVKVAGPDYARFGLVNGIRLFSEMTKSPTIKLVRELDTPFLLVAGSGDPLLPPRTRIDELATAVAARGNVAIVWLDGPAHAINFSHPDQLAQVIRAYLHDPSLSSEAELPDNAEVLAHARR
;
A
#
# COMPACT_ATOMS: atom_id res chain seq x y z
N MET A 1 -12.68 -7.56 12.39
CA MET A 1 -13.17 -7.54 11.01
C MET A 1 -13.75 -8.90 10.66
N ALA A 2 -14.93 -8.94 10.04
CA ALA A 2 -15.52 -10.15 9.46
C ALA A 2 -14.60 -10.70 8.34
N LYS A 3 -14.78 -11.98 8.01
CA LYS A 3 -14.03 -12.66 6.92
C LYS A 3 -15.03 -13.21 5.94
N ASP A 4 -15.00 -12.71 4.73
CA ASP A 4 -15.95 -13.07 3.69
C ASP A 4 -15.25 -13.54 2.41
N ARG A 5 -16.00 -14.23 1.57
CA ARG A 5 -15.59 -14.64 0.23
C ARG A 5 -16.62 -14.15 -0.77
N ILE A 6 -16.13 -13.65 -1.88
CA ILE A 6 -16.98 -13.22 -2.98
C ILE A 6 -16.40 -13.68 -4.31
N SER A 7 -17.26 -14.16 -5.19
CA SER A 7 -16.90 -14.52 -6.55
C SER A 7 -16.96 -13.30 -7.45
N ALA A 8 -15.89 -13.01 -8.17
CA ALA A 8 -15.79 -11.83 -9.03
C ALA A 8 -15.01 -12.10 -10.31
N GLY A 9 -15.69 -12.02 -11.44
CA GLY A 9 -15.09 -12.24 -12.75
C GLY A 9 -14.50 -13.64 -12.88
N PRO A 10 -13.32 -13.82 -13.48
CA PRO A 10 -12.64 -15.11 -13.50
C PRO A 10 -11.91 -15.36 -12.17
N GLY A 11 -12.64 -15.56 -11.06
CA GLY A 11 -12.03 -15.86 -9.77
C GLY A 11 -12.90 -15.52 -8.57
N GLU A 12 -12.41 -15.93 -7.41
CA GLU A 12 -13.01 -15.69 -6.10
C GLU A 12 -12.04 -14.83 -5.29
N PHE A 13 -12.54 -13.81 -4.58
CA PHE A 13 -11.74 -13.06 -3.61
C PHE A 13 -12.06 -13.50 -2.20
N PHE A 14 -11.01 -13.75 -1.43
CA PHE A 14 -11.11 -13.76 0.02
C PHE A 14 -10.77 -12.36 0.52
N TYR A 15 -11.61 -11.79 1.39
CA TYR A 15 -11.36 -10.47 1.98
C TYR A 15 -11.82 -10.42 3.44
N ARG A 16 -11.41 -9.38 4.13
CA ARG A 16 -11.83 -9.03 5.49
C ARG A 16 -12.46 -7.66 5.42
N HIS A 17 -13.57 -7.49 6.12
CA HIS A 17 -14.35 -6.27 6.06
C HIS A 17 -14.81 -5.85 7.46
N ALA A 18 -14.81 -4.56 7.72
CA ALA A 18 -15.53 -3.92 8.81
C ALA A 18 -15.68 -2.42 8.51
N GLY A 19 -16.73 -1.83 9.02
CA GLY A 19 -17.02 -0.40 8.91
C GLY A 19 -18.00 0.04 9.98
N PRO A 20 -18.31 1.33 10.06
CA PRO A 20 -19.30 1.86 11.00
C PRO A 20 -20.73 1.49 10.57
N ASP A 21 -21.67 1.52 11.51
CA ASP A 21 -23.10 1.28 11.27
C ASP A 21 -23.81 2.45 10.53
N ARG A 22 -23.06 3.24 9.78
CA ARG A 22 -23.54 4.41 9.00
C ARG A 22 -22.83 4.44 7.65
N PRO A 23 -23.40 5.06 6.62
CA PRO A 23 -22.69 5.25 5.35
C PRO A 23 -21.34 5.93 5.57
N ALA A 24 -20.29 5.34 5.02
CA ALA A 24 -18.92 5.82 5.15
C ALA A 24 -18.18 5.67 3.81
N ARG A 25 -17.09 6.45 3.65
CA ARG A 25 -16.22 6.32 2.48
C ARG A 25 -15.52 4.96 2.51
N ALA A 26 -15.45 4.32 1.33
CA ALA A 26 -14.80 3.03 1.19
C ALA A 26 -13.27 3.17 1.17
N MET A 27 -12.60 2.28 1.90
CA MET A 27 -11.14 2.17 1.95
C MET A 27 -10.72 0.73 1.70
N VAL A 28 -9.82 0.50 0.73
CA VAL A 28 -9.34 -0.83 0.37
C VAL A 28 -7.84 -0.91 0.58
N HIS A 29 -7.40 -1.83 1.46
CA HIS A 29 -6.00 -2.03 1.79
C HIS A 29 -5.39 -3.14 0.93
N ILE A 30 -4.33 -2.82 0.19
CA ILE A 30 -3.64 -3.69 -0.76
C ILE A 30 -2.28 -4.09 -0.19
N HIS A 31 -2.10 -5.41 -0.04
CA HIS A 31 -0.93 -5.99 0.61
C HIS A 31 0.34 -6.00 -0.27
N GLY A 32 1.47 -6.25 0.39
CA GLY A 32 2.79 -6.35 -0.21
C GLY A 32 3.06 -7.70 -0.88
N PHE A 33 4.30 -7.85 -1.28
CA PHE A 33 4.85 -8.97 -2.01
C PHE A 33 4.87 -10.26 -1.16
N GLY A 34 4.37 -11.37 -1.74
CA GLY A 34 4.49 -12.71 -1.17
C GLY A 34 3.63 -13.01 0.06
N ILE A 35 2.85 -12.06 0.54
CA ILE A 35 2.03 -12.18 1.77
C ILE A 35 0.57 -11.85 1.48
N SER A 36 -0.32 -12.16 2.43
CA SER A 36 -1.76 -11.84 2.38
C SER A 36 -2.06 -10.50 3.06
N GLY A 37 -3.30 -10.03 2.98
CA GLY A 37 -3.77 -8.84 3.70
C GLY A 37 -3.72 -8.94 5.23
N SER A 38 -3.36 -10.09 5.80
CA SER A 38 -3.41 -10.31 7.26
C SER A 38 -2.52 -9.36 8.06
N TYR A 39 -1.36 -8.96 7.53
CA TYR A 39 -0.45 -8.05 8.22
C TYR A 39 -0.88 -6.56 8.15
N LEU A 40 -1.85 -6.23 7.32
CA LEU A 40 -2.41 -4.89 7.23
C LEU A 40 -3.50 -4.63 8.29
N LEU A 41 -4.00 -5.70 8.92
CA LEU A 41 -5.13 -5.63 9.84
C LEU A 41 -4.90 -4.73 11.05
N PRO A 42 -3.71 -4.61 11.65
CA PRO A 42 -3.52 -3.70 12.77
C PRO A 42 -3.92 -2.25 12.42
N THR A 43 -3.42 -1.69 11.33
CA THR A 43 -3.81 -0.34 10.88
C THR A 43 -5.25 -0.31 10.35
N ALA A 44 -5.66 -1.28 9.53
CA ALA A 44 -6.99 -1.31 8.96
C ALA A 44 -8.09 -1.33 10.03
N ALA A 45 -7.88 -2.06 11.12
CA ALA A 45 -8.83 -2.14 12.22
C ALA A 45 -9.03 -0.81 12.95
N LEU A 46 -7.99 0.02 13.05
CA LEU A 46 -8.05 1.35 13.66
C LEU A 46 -8.86 2.36 12.84
N LEU A 47 -9.12 2.09 11.58
CA LEU A 47 -9.82 2.99 10.65
C LEU A 47 -11.30 2.63 10.47
N THR A 48 -11.77 1.52 11.05
CA THR A 48 -13.13 0.99 10.82
C THR A 48 -14.24 1.77 11.54
N ASP A 49 -13.92 2.67 12.43
CA ASP A 49 -14.85 3.57 13.09
C ASP A 49 -15.30 4.73 12.18
N GLU A 50 -14.48 5.07 11.16
CA GLU A 50 -14.73 6.17 10.23
C GLU A 50 -14.96 5.70 8.79
N PHE A 51 -14.29 4.62 8.37
CA PHE A 51 -14.24 4.15 6.99
C PHE A 51 -14.80 2.75 6.84
N ASP A 52 -15.51 2.53 5.73
CA ASP A 52 -15.92 1.20 5.30
C ASP A 52 -14.70 0.47 4.71
N THR A 53 -14.05 -0.37 5.51
CA THR A 53 -12.68 -0.83 5.32
C THR A 53 -12.62 -2.27 4.85
N TYR A 54 -11.97 -2.50 3.70
CA TYR A 54 -11.80 -3.80 3.05
C TYR A 54 -10.32 -4.16 2.97
N VAL A 55 -10.00 -5.44 3.22
CA VAL A 55 -8.64 -5.98 3.11
C VAL A 55 -8.69 -7.28 2.29
N PRO A 56 -8.69 -7.20 0.95
CA PRO A 56 -8.65 -8.39 0.10
C PRO A 56 -7.26 -9.05 0.11
N ASP A 57 -7.25 -10.36 -0.11
CA ASP A 57 -6.08 -11.05 -0.61
C ASP A 57 -6.11 -10.98 -2.14
N LEU A 58 -5.07 -10.48 -2.77
CA LEU A 58 -4.99 -10.40 -4.24
C LEU A 58 -4.92 -11.79 -4.88
N PRO A 59 -5.32 -11.97 -6.16
CA PRO A 59 -5.29 -13.25 -6.83
C PRO A 59 -3.91 -13.91 -6.80
N GLY A 60 -3.85 -15.15 -6.29
CA GLY A 60 -2.62 -15.91 -6.11
C GLY A 60 -1.93 -15.70 -4.76
N PHE A 61 -2.53 -14.89 -3.86
CA PHE A 61 -2.00 -14.64 -2.53
C PHE A 61 -2.98 -15.08 -1.44
N GLY A 62 -2.43 -15.41 -0.27
CA GLY A 62 -3.22 -15.72 0.91
C GLY A 62 -4.25 -16.83 0.65
N ARG A 63 -5.54 -16.46 0.72
CA ARG A 63 -6.68 -17.37 0.53
C ARG A 63 -7.42 -17.17 -0.79
N THR A 64 -6.99 -16.21 -1.60
CA THR A 64 -7.55 -15.96 -2.93
C THR A 64 -6.86 -16.87 -3.95
N PRO A 65 -7.58 -17.74 -4.67
CA PRO A 65 -7.00 -18.53 -5.75
C PRO A 65 -6.38 -17.63 -6.83
N GLY A 66 -5.40 -18.15 -7.51
CA GLY A 66 -4.76 -17.45 -8.63
C GLY A 66 -4.40 -18.37 -9.77
N PRO A 67 -4.00 -17.81 -10.91
CA PRO A 67 -3.49 -18.60 -12.03
C PRO A 67 -2.15 -19.24 -11.68
N ALA A 68 -1.78 -20.31 -12.43
CA ALA A 68 -0.52 -21.01 -12.22
C ALA A 68 0.73 -20.11 -12.39
N LYS A 69 0.63 -19.07 -13.22
CA LYS A 69 1.63 -18.02 -13.37
C LYS A 69 1.14 -16.79 -12.60
N PRO A 70 1.96 -16.20 -11.70
CA PRO A 70 1.60 -14.98 -11.01
C PRO A 70 1.17 -13.87 -11.96
N LEU A 71 0.15 -13.12 -11.59
CA LEU A 71 -0.27 -11.93 -12.31
C LEU A 71 0.84 -10.87 -12.28
N SER A 72 0.95 -10.12 -13.36
CA SER A 72 1.79 -8.92 -13.44
C SER A 72 1.27 -7.81 -12.53
N ILE A 73 2.08 -6.80 -12.25
CA ILE A 73 1.65 -5.62 -11.47
C ILE A 73 0.46 -4.90 -12.14
N ILE A 74 0.41 -4.88 -13.48
CA ILE A 74 -0.72 -4.32 -14.23
C ILE A 74 -1.97 -5.15 -14.00
N GLU A 75 -1.90 -6.47 -14.18
CA GLU A 75 -3.04 -7.38 -13.98
C GLU A 75 -3.52 -7.39 -12.52
N LEU A 76 -2.61 -7.21 -11.56
CA LEU A 76 -2.97 -7.02 -10.15
C LEU A 76 -3.72 -5.70 -9.95
N GLY A 77 -3.30 -4.61 -10.62
CA GLY A 77 -4.04 -3.35 -10.63
C GLY A 77 -5.46 -3.50 -11.17
N ASP A 78 -5.62 -4.18 -12.31
CA ASP A 78 -6.94 -4.50 -12.87
C ASP A 78 -7.77 -5.41 -11.94
N SER A 79 -7.10 -6.30 -11.16
CA SER A 79 -7.80 -7.14 -10.19
C SER A 79 -8.36 -6.37 -9.00
N VAL A 80 -7.72 -5.25 -8.61
CA VAL A 80 -8.28 -4.35 -7.59
C VAL A 80 -9.61 -3.78 -8.07
N ILE A 81 -9.71 -3.37 -9.31
CA ILE A 81 -10.98 -2.85 -9.87
C ILE A 81 -12.05 -3.92 -9.91
N ARG A 82 -11.71 -5.15 -10.34
CA ARG A 82 -12.66 -6.28 -10.27
C ARG A 82 -13.12 -6.56 -8.84
N PHE A 83 -12.24 -6.39 -7.85
CA PHE A 83 -12.64 -6.50 -6.45
C PHE A 83 -13.66 -5.40 -6.09
N LEU A 84 -13.42 -4.14 -6.46
CA LEU A 84 -14.40 -3.05 -6.23
C LEU A 84 -15.76 -3.40 -6.83
N ASP A 85 -15.79 -3.86 -8.08
CA ASP A 85 -17.02 -4.27 -8.76
C ASP A 85 -17.76 -5.38 -8.00
N SER A 86 -17.00 -6.36 -7.49
CA SER A 86 -17.55 -7.52 -6.79
C SER A 86 -18.22 -7.20 -5.46
N VAL A 87 -17.77 -6.14 -4.79
CA VAL A 87 -18.34 -5.65 -3.53
C VAL A 87 -19.26 -4.44 -3.72
N GLY A 88 -19.56 -4.07 -4.98
CA GLY A 88 -20.49 -2.99 -5.32
C GLY A 88 -19.94 -1.58 -5.05
N LEU A 89 -18.62 -1.41 -5.02
CA LEU A 89 -17.98 -0.10 -4.83
C LEU A 89 -17.73 0.56 -6.18
N GLU A 90 -18.33 1.71 -6.42
CA GLU A 90 -18.07 2.52 -7.60
C GLU A 90 -16.65 3.09 -7.58
N ARG A 91 -16.20 3.57 -6.43
CA ARG A 91 -14.86 4.12 -6.20
C ARG A 91 -14.43 3.94 -4.76
N ALA A 92 -13.12 3.99 -4.50
CA ALA A 92 -12.59 3.85 -3.16
C ALA A 92 -11.25 4.61 -2.98
N THR A 93 -10.92 4.92 -1.72
CA THR A 93 -9.54 5.22 -1.32
C THR A 93 -8.75 3.92 -1.24
N LEU A 94 -7.62 3.86 -1.94
CA LEU A 94 -6.74 2.68 -1.95
C LEU A 94 -5.52 2.92 -1.07
N VAL A 95 -5.25 2.01 -0.14
CA VAL A 95 -4.08 2.06 0.77
C VAL A 95 -3.18 0.88 0.45
N GLY A 96 -1.98 1.11 -0.03
CA GLY A 96 -1.04 0.04 -0.38
C GLY A 96 0.27 0.12 0.38
N ASN A 97 0.77 -1.03 0.81
CA ASN A 97 2.12 -1.14 1.35
C ASN A 97 3.02 -1.89 0.37
N SER A 98 4.27 -1.47 0.23
CA SER A 98 5.28 -2.17 -0.55
C SER A 98 4.86 -2.38 -2.02
N MET A 99 4.71 -3.63 -2.47
CA MET A 99 4.18 -3.99 -3.79
C MET A 99 2.76 -3.45 -4.01
N GLY A 100 1.96 -3.29 -2.98
CA GLY A 100 0.63 -2.68 -3.09
C GLY A 100 0.68 -1.27 -3.70
N CYS A 101 1.78 -0.53 -3.51
CA CYS A 101 1.95 0.81 -4.07
C CYS A 101 1.98 0.84 -5.61
N PRO A 102 2.86 0.07 -6.30
CA PRO A 102 2.81 -0.01 -7.76
C PRO A 102 1.50 -0.62 -8.29
N VAL A 103 0.87 -1.55 -7.56
CA VAL A 103 -0.44 -2.10 -7.92
C VAL A 103 -1.50 -0.98 -7.94
N ILE A 104 -1.57 -0.16 -6.89
CA ILE A 104 -2.46 1.00 -6.82
C ILE A 104 -2.12 2.03 -7.90
N GLY A 105 -0.83 2.29 -8.13
CA GLY A 105 -0.40 3.21 -9.19
C GLY A 105 -0.93 2.77 -10.56
N ARG A 106 -0.92 1.46 -10.86
CA ARG A 106 -1.48 0.93 -12.12
C ARG A 106 -3.00 0.96 -12.14
N ALA A 107 -3.67 0.72 -11.02
CA ALA A 107 -5.12 0.89 -10.93
C ALA A 107 -5.51 2.34 -11.22
N ALA A 108 -4.84 3.32 -10.60
CA ALA A 108 -5.10 4.75 -10.81
C ALA A 108 -4.79 5.21 -12.24
N GLU A 109 -3.70 4.72 -12.86
CA GLU A 109 -3.34 5.04 -14.25
C GLU A 109 -4.40 4.56 -15.26
N ARG A 110 -4.92 3.34 -15.06
CA ARG A 110 -5.83 2.69 -16.01
C ARG A 110 -7.31 2.96 -15.75
N HIS A 111 -7.65 3.26 -14.51
CA HIS A 111 -9.02 3.42 -14.03
C HIS A 111 -9.10 4.63 -13.07
N PRO A 112 -8.76 5.85 -13.53
CA PRO A 112 -8.66 7.04 -12.66
C PRO A 112 -9.96 7.37 -11.93
N ASP A 113 -11.11 7.12 -12.56
CA ASP A 113 -12.43 7.40 -12.00
C ASP A 113 -12.80 6.45 -10.84
N ARG A 114 -12.10 5.31 -10.71
CA ARG A 114 -12.34 4.29 -9.68
C ARG A 114 -11.49 4.51 -8.42
N VAL A 115 -10.45 5.33 -8.50
CA VAL A 115 -9.54 5.62 -7.39
C VAL A 115 -9.77 7.04 -6.89
N GLU A 116 -10.39 7.15 -5.72
CA GLU A 116 -10.66 8.45 -5.11
C GLU A 116 -9.38 9.12 -4.63
N ARG A 117 -8.57 8.36 -3.89
CA ARG A 117 -7.25 8.74 -3.37
C ARG A 117 -6.37 7.51 -3.29
N ALA A 118 -5.07 7.71 -3.39
CA ALA A 118 -4.08 6.64 -3.24
C ALA A 118 -3.11 6.95 -2.08
N ILE A 119 -3.03 6.04 -1.13
CA ILE A 119 -2.13 6.12 0.03
C ILE A 119 -1.05 5.05 -0.15
N LEU A 120 0.18 5.49 -0.36
CA LEU A 120 1.33 4.66 -0.67
C LEU A 120 2.26 4.58 0.55
N VAL A 121 2.26 3.44 1.22
CA VAL A 121 3.05 3.20 2.44
C VAL A 121 4.30 2.42 2.09
N SER A 122 5.47 2.97 2.36
CA SER A 122 6.76 2.33 2.08
C SER A 122 6.85 1.77 0.66
N PRO A 123 6.71 2.59 -0.39
CA PRO A 123 6.65 2.10 -1.76
C PRO A 123 7.96 1.42 -2.17
N ALA A 124 7.90 0.10 -2.40
CA ALA A 124 9.03 -0.67 -2.91
C ALA A 124 9.00 -0.74 -4.44
N GLY A 125 10.17 -1.01 -5.03
CA GLY A 125 10.35 -1.18 -6.47
C GLY A 125 11.18 -0.06 -7.10
N GLY A 126 11.36 -0.19 -8.43
CA GLY A 126 12.15 0.76 -9.20
C GLY A 126 13.66 0.56 -9.09
N LEU A 127 14.42 1.57 -9.52
CA LEU A 127 15.89 1.48 -9.68
C LEU A 127 16.64 1.26 -8.37
N HIS A 128 16.09 1.72 -7.24
CA HIS A 128 16.75 1.59 -5.94
C HIS A 128 16.89 0.12 -5.50
N ASN A 129 15.92 -0.73 -5.85
CA ASN A 129 15.92 -2.15 -5.52
C ASN A 129 16.57 -3.02 -6.60
N ARG A 130 17.32 -2.44 -7.53
CA ARG A 130 18.08 -3.16 -8.57
C ARG A 130 19.58 -3.17 -8.27
N PRO A 131 20.32 -4.20 -8.69
CA PRO A 131 19.81 -5.46 -9.26
C PRO A 131 19.02 -6.29 -8.24
N ILE A 132 18.34 -7.35 -8.67
CA ILE A 132 17.45 -8.17 -7.82
C ILE A 132 18.12 -8.66 -6.54
N GLY A 133 19.40 -9.02 -6.60
CA GLY A 133 20.18 -9.43 -5.42
C GLY A 133 20.28 -8.34 -4.34
N ARG A 134 20.37 -7.06 -4.74
CA ARG A 134 20.32 -5.92 -3.83
C ARG A 134 18.95 -5.83 -3.15
N GLY A 135 17.87 -5.92 -3.91
CA GLY A 135 16.53 -5.84 -3.36
C GLY A 135 16.23 -7.01 -2.40
N LEU A 136 16.70 -8.22 -2.69
CA LEU A 136 16.58 -9.36 -1.79
C LEU A 136 17.39 -9.17 -0.50
N ALA A 137 18.60 -8.59 -0.58
CA ALA A 137 19.40 -8.24 0.59
C ALA A 137 18.71 -7.16 1.45
N GLN A 138 18.13 -6.14 0.81
CA GLN A 138 17.34 -5.12 1.49
C GLN A 138 16.13 -5.73 2.22
N LEU A 139 15.40 -6.65 1.58
CA LEU A 139 14.28 -7.35 2.19
C LEU A 139 14.72 -8.22 3.39
N ALA A 140 15.88 -8.86 3.31
CA ALA A 140 16.43 -9.64 4.42
C ALA A 140 16.83 -8.73 5.60
N ILE A 141 17.45 -7.57 5.33
CA ILE A 141 17.78 -6.57 6.35
C ILE A 141 16.52 -6.03 7.01
N ASP A 142 15.48 -5.75 6.22
CA ASP A 142 14.19 -5.31 6.73
C ASP A 142 13.57 -6.31 7.71
N GLY A 143 13.58 -7.60 7.34
CA GLY A 143 13.09 -8.67 8.21
C GLY A 143 13.75 -8.74 9.59
N LEU A 144 15.00 -8.23 9.72
CA LEU A 144 15.70 -8.11 11.01
C LEU A 144 15.27 -6.87 11.82
N ARG A 145 14.66 -5.89 11.17
CA ARG A 145 14.18 -4.64 11.78
C ARG A 145 12.71 -4.71 12.18
N GLU A 146 11.98 -5.62 11.57
CA GLU A 146 10.56 -5.80 11.84
C GLU A 146 10.31 -6.61 13.13
N PRO A 147 9.15 -6.42 13.80
CA PRO A 147 8.80 -7.19 14.98
C PRO A 147 8.78 -8.70 14.68
N PRO A 148 9.33 -9.57 15.55
CA PRO A 148 9.32 -11.03 15.35
C PRO A 148 7.91 -11.63 15.18
N SER A 149 6.87 -10.95 15.67
CA SER A 149 5.47 -11.32 15.48
C SER A 149 5.05 -11.26 14.01
N LEU A 150 5.66 -10.42 13.18
CA LEU A 150 5.39 -10.35 11.74
C LEU A 150 5.74 -11.69 11.05
N VAL A 151 6.80 -12.37 11.48
CA VAL A 151 7.20 -13.68 10.93
C VAL A 151 6.10 -14.72 11.10
N LYS A 152 5.35 -14.69 12.20
CA LYS A 152 4.22 -15.61 12.44
C LYS A 152 3.07 -15.37 11.46
N VAL A 153 2.88 -14.12 11.01
CA VAL A 153 1.82 -13.73 10.08
C VAL A 153 2.26 -13.94 8.64
N ALA A 154 3.46 -13.49 8.29
CA ALA A 154 3.97 -13.48 6.92
C ALA A 154 4.63 -14.82 6.49
N GLY A 155 5.27 -15.53 7.42
CA GLY A 155 6.02 -16.75 7.12
C GLY A 155 5.22 -17.85 6.40
N PRO A 156 4.01 -18.22 6.87
CA PRO A 156 3.17 -19.18 6.17
C PRO A 156 2.78 -18.76 4.75
N ASP A 157 2.60 -17.46 4.51
CA ASP A 157 2.24 -16.92 3.20
C ASP A 157 3.44 -16.97 2.24
N TYR A 158 4.63 -16.57 2.69
CA TYR A 158 5.86 -16.71 1.90
C TYR A 158 6.15 -18.16 1.51
N ALA A 159 5.97 -19.09 2.45
CA ALA A 159 6.16 -20.52 2.19
C ALA A 159 5.17 -21.03 1.11
N ARG A 160 3.92 -20.56 1.16
CA ARG A 160 2.87 -20.95 0.20
C ARG A 160 3.08 -20.32 -1.17
N PHE A 161 3.53 -19.06 -1.25
CA PHE A 161 3.75 -18.34 -2.49
C PHE A 161 4.89 -18.95 -3.32
N GLY A 162 5.92 -19.45 -2.68
CA GLY A 162 7.01 -20.20 -3.27
C GLY A 162 8.10 -19.34 -3.93
N LEU A 163 9.32 -19.88 -3.97
CA LEU A 163 10.52 -19.15 -4.37
C LEU A 163 10.49 -18.70 -5.85
N VAL A 164 10.05 -19.58 -6.75
CA VAL A 164 10.08 -19.29 -8.21
C VAL A 164 9.12 -18.14 -8.55
N ASN A 165 7.91 -18.18 -8.01
CA ASN A 165 6.93 -17.11 -8.17
C ASN A 165 7.42 -15.81 -7.51
N GLY A 166 8.09 -15.94 -6.36
CA GLY A 166 8.73 -14.85 -5.67
C GLY A 166 9.75 -14.12 -6.55
N ILE A 167 10.72 -14.82 -7.10
CA ILE A 167 11.77 -14.21 -7.93
C ILE A 167 11.17 -13.50 -9.16
N ARG A 168 10.19 -14.12 -9.83
CA ARG A 168 9.54 -13.54 -11.02
C ARG A 168 8.84 -12.23 -10.68
N LEU A 169 7.96 -12.25 -9.69
CA LEU A 169 7.17 -11.09 -9.32
C LEU A 169 8.02 -9.98 -8.71
N PHE A 170 9.03 -10.33 -7.90
CA PHE A 170 9.97 -9.36 -7.37
C PHE A 170 10.77 -8.65 -8.48
N SER A 171 11.23 -9.41 -9.48
CA SER A 171 11.88 -8.83 -10.66
C SER A 171 10.97 -7.86 -11.41
N GLU A 172 9.69 -8.16 -11.53
CA GLU A 172 8.72 -7.29 -12.18
C GLU A 172 8.43 -6.03 -11.35
N MET A 173 8.23 -6.19 -10.05
CA MET A 173 8.06 -5.08 -9.12
C MET A 173 9.22 -4.08 -9.20
N THR A 174 10.47 -4.55 -9.25
CA THR A 174 11.64 -3.67 -9.40
C THR A 174 11.68 -2.90 -10.73
N LYS A 175 10.90 -3.30 -11.72
CA LYS A 175 10.74 -2.58 -13.00
C LYS A 175 9.59 -1.59 -12.99
N SER A 176 8.72 -1.64 -11.99
CA SER A 176 7.54 -0.79 -11.89
C SER A 176 7.92 0.65 -11.54
N PRO A 177 7.45 1.65 -12.30
CA PRO A 177 7.87 3.04 -12.14
C PRO A 177 6.99 3.79 -11.13
N THR A 178 6.84 3.31 -9.89
CA THR A 178 5.93 3.88 -8.88
C THR A 178 6.13 5.38 -8.69
N ILE A 179 7.38 5.83 -8.53
CA ILE A 179 7.71 7.26 -8.36
C ILE A 179 7.31 8.08 -9.60
N LYS A 180 7.48 7.51 -10.80
CA LYS A 180 7.04 8.16 -12.04
C LYS A 180 5.52 8.33 -12.05
N LEU A 181 4.77 7.27 -11.68
CA LEU A 181 3.30 7.34 -11.61
C LEU A 181 2.83 8.42 -10.63
N VAL A 182 3.40 8.48 -9.42
CA VAL A 182 3.09 9.55 -8.45
C VAL A 182 3.33 10.95 -9.03
N ARG A 183 4.37 11.12 -9.85
CA ARG A 183 4.69 12.41 -10.48
C ARG A 183 3.78 12.80 -11.63
N GLU A 184 3.17 11.84 -12.32
CA GLU A 184 2.46 12.06 -13.59
C GLU A 184 0.93 11.97 -13.47
N LEU A 185 0.40 11.18 -12.53
CA LEU A 185 -1.04 10.99 -12.37
C LEU A 185 -1.70 12.13 -11.61
N ASP A 186 -2.94 12.46 -11.99
CA ASP A 186 -3.75 13.49 -11.34
C ASP A 186 -4.47 13.00 -10.08
N THR A 187 -4.52 11.70 -9.86
CA THR A 187 -5.03 11.10 -8.61
C THR A 187 -4.35 11.73 -7.40
N PRO A 188 -5.10 12.14 -6.36
CA PRO A 188 -4.49 12.63 -5.13
C PRO A 188 -3.73 11.52 -4.40
N PHE A 189 -2.44 11.76 -4.07
CA PHE A 189 -1.57 10.80 -3.39
C PHE A 189 -1.13 11.29 -2.01
N LEU A 190 -1.12 10.36 -1.05
CA LEU A 190 -0.29 10.44 0.15
C LEU A 190 0.82 9.39 0.05
N LEU A 191 2.07 9.80 0.22
CA LEU A 191 3.20 8.89 0.37
C LEU A 191 3.66 8.92 1.83
N VAL A 192 3.72 7.77 2.48
CA VAL A 192 4.27 7.61 3.83
C VAL A 192 5.52 6.76 3.77
N ALA A 193 6.62 7.28 4.28
CA ALA A 193 7.94 6.64 4.27
C ALA A 193 8.55 6.58 5.67
N GLY A 194 9.12 5.44 6.05
CA GLY A 194 9.80 5.25 7.33
C GLY A 194 11.31 5.36 7.22
N SER A 195 11.98 6.02 8.17
CA SER A 195 13.43 6.21 8.16
C SER A 195 14.22 4.90 8.32
N GLY A 196 13.61 3.90 8.95
CA GLY A 196 14.18 2.57 9.16
C GLY A 196 14.06 1.62 7.97
N ASP A 197 13.36 1.99 6.90
CA ASP A 197 13.05 1.12 5.76
C ASP A 197 14.23 1.03 4.77
N PRO A 198 14.90 -0.14 4.64
CA PRO A 198 16.03 -0.31 3.73
C PRO A 198 15.62 -0.45 2.26
N LEU A 199 14.32 -0.69 1.97
CA LEU A 199 13.81 -0.81 0.59
C LEU A 199 13.51 0.54 -0.04
N LEU A 200 13.32 1.59 0.77
CA LEU A 200 13.16 2.95 0.27
C LEU A 200 14.46 3.52 -0.31
N PRO A 201 14.37 4.42 -1.29
CA PRO A 201 15.52 5.20 -1.68
C PRO A 201 15.98 6.11 -0.52
N PRO A 202 17.26 6.59 -0.54
CA PRO A 202 17.76 7.52 0.46
C PRO A 202 16.86 8.75 0.61
N ARG A 203 16.81 9.32 1.81
CA ARG A 203 16.01 10.51 2.15
C ARG A 203 16.16 11.62 1.11
N THR A 204 17.37 11.89 0.63
CA THR A 204 17.63 12.90 -0.40
C THR A 204 16.80 12.72 -1.68
N ARG A 205 16.53 11.46 -2.07
CA ARG A 205 15.66 11.16 -3.23
C ARG A 205 14.19 11.38 -2.94
N ILE A 206 13.78 11.21 -1.70
CA ILE A 206 12.42 11.55 -1.26
C ILE A 206 12.25 13.07 -1.23
N ASP A 207 13.25 13.82 -0.78
CA ASP A 207 13.26 15.29 -0.80
C ASP A 207 13.23 15.84 -2.24
N GLU A 208 13.97 15.22 -3.18
CA GLU A 208 13.90 15.54 -4.61
C GLU A 208 12.49 15.28 -5.16
N LEU A 209 11.85 14.17 -4.76
CA LEU A 209 10.47 13.90 -5.15
C LEU A 209 9.52 14.95 -4.58
N ALA A 210 9.63 15.27 -3.30
CA ALA A 210 8.82 16.27 -2.63
C ALA A 210 8.90 17.63 -3.36
N THR A 211 10.10 18.06 -3.70
CA THR A 211 10.33 19.28 -4.51
C THR A 211 9.67 19.17 -5.88
N ALA A 212 9.79 18.04 -6.55
CA ALA A 212 9.26 17.86 -7.90
C ALA A 212 7.72 17.83 -7.95
N VAL A 213 7.04 17.39 -6.87
CA VAL A 213 5.57 17.32 -6.83
C VAL A 213 4.90 18.52 -6.17
N ALA A 214 5.65 19.36 -5.46
CA ALA A 214 5.12 20.51 -4.72
C ALA A 214 4.25 21.45 -5.57
N ALA A 215 4.64 21.70 -6.84
CA ALA A 215 3.91 22.57 -7.76
C ALA A 215 2.58 21.96 -8.22
N ARG A 216 2.45 20.63 -8.23
CA ARG A 216 1.23 19.94 -8.67
C ARG A 216 0.07 20.08 -7.67
N GLY A 217 0.37 20.02 -6.38
CA GLY A 217 -0.61 20.18 -5.30
C GLY A 217 -1.56 18.98 -5.12
N ASN A 218 -1.29 17.83 -5.76
CA ASN A 218 -2.07 16.61 -5.59
C ASN A 218 -1.31 15.52 -4.82
N VAL A 219 -0.12 15.81 -4.30
CA VAL A 219 0.73 14.85 -3.57
C VAL A 219 1.13 15.43 -2.21
N ALA A 220 0.83 14.70 -1.15
CA ALA A 220 1.41 14.89 0.17
C ALA A 220 2.46 13.82 0.45
N ILE A 221 3.54 14.18 1.14
CA ILE A 221 4.60 13.24 1.55
C ILE A 221 4.87 13.42 3.02
N VAL A 222 4.77 12.32 3.78
CA VAL A 222 5.06 12.25 5.22
C VAL A 222 6.21 11.28 5.45
N TRP A 223 7.23 11.76 6.16
CA TRP A 223 8.35 10.96 6.64
C TRP A 223 8.16 10.67 8.13
N LEU A 224 8.21 9.40 8.51
CA LEU A 224 8.16 8.95 9.91
C LEU A 224 9.56 8.53 10.36
N ASP A 225 10.05 9.12 11.44
CA ASP A 225 11.32 8.68 12.02
C ASP A 225 11.12 7.41 12.85
N GLY A 226 11.93 6.39 12.57
CA GLY A 226 11.96 5.10 13.26
C GLY A 226 11.39 3.91 12.47
N PRO A 227 10.15 3.94 11.93
CA PRO A 227 9.53 2.76 11.33
C PRO A 227 10.35 2.14 10.20
N ALA A 228 10.35 0.79 10.15
CA ALA A 228 10.86 -0.02 9.04
C ALA A 228 9.80 -0.17 7.94
N HIS A 229 9.85 -1.21 7.12
CA HIS A 229 9.05 -1.35 5.90
C HIS A 229 7.56 -1.66 6.14
N ALA A 230 7.25 -2.48 7.14
CA ALA A 230 5.88 -2.90 7.45
C ALA A 230 5.20 -1.95 8.45
N ILE A 231 5.16 -0.64 8.17
CA ILE A 231 4.58 0.40 9.06
C ILE A 231 3.15 0.01 9.48
N ASN A 232 2.37 -0.56 8.57
CA ASN A 232 1.01 -1.05 8.83
C ASN A 232 0.91 -2.03 9.99
N PHE A 233 1.98 -2.77 10.25
CA PHE A 233 2.05 -3.80 11.27
C PHE A 233 2.80 -3.34 12.51
N SER A 234 3.94 -2.68 12.32
CA SER A 234 4.84 -2.29 13.41
C SER A 234 4.44 -1.00 14.11
N HIS A 235 3.82 -0.04 13.38
CA HIS A 235 3.42 1.28 13.89
C HIS A 235 2.00 1.65 13.44
N PRO A 236 0.99 0.80 13.73
CA PRO A 236 -0.35 0.96 13.18
C PRO A 236 -1.04 2.25 13.64
N ASP A 237 -0.85 2.68 14.89
CA ASP A 237 -1.46 3.89 15.44
C ASP A 237 -0.95 5.14 14.71
N GLN A 238 0.37 5.24 14.53
CA GLN A 238 0.99 6.37 13.81
C GLN A 238 0.52 6.43 12.37
N LEU A 239 0.47 5.29 11.68
CA LEU A 239 0.00 5.25 10.30
C LEU A 239 -1.49 5.61 10.20
N ALA A 240 -2.34 5.10 11.09
CA ALA A 240 -3.76 5.44 11.11
C ALA A 240 -3.97 6.93 11.37
N GLN A 241 -3.19 7.54 12.26
CA GLN A 241 -3.22 8.98 12.54
C GLN A 241 -2.84 9.80 11.30
N VAL A 242 -1.76 9.46 10.60
CA VAL A 242 -1.35 10.12 9.34
C VAL A 242 -2.43 9.98 8.26
N ILE A 243 -3.03 8.78 8.12
CA ILE A 243 -4.10 8.53 7.13
C ILE A 243 -5.32 9.40 7.44
N ARG A 244 -5.77 9.45 8.70
CA ARG A 244 -6.90 10.29 9.11
C ARG A 244 -6.61 11.77 8.83
N ALA A 245 -5.47 12.28 9.29
CA ALA A 245 -5.08 13.65 9.07
C ALA A 245 -5.14 14.04 7.59
N TYR A 246 -4.57 13.21 6.70
CA TYR A 246 -4.60 13.44 5.25
C TYR A 246 -6.01 13.38 4.66
N LEU A 247 -6.86 12.47 5.12
CA LEU A 247 -8.22 12.32 4.58
C LEU A 247 -9.16 13.45 5.06
N HIS A 248 -8.87 14.06 6.20
CA HIS A 248 -9.59 15.21 6.71
C HIS A 248 -9.06 16.52 6.09
N ASP A 249 -7.75 16.70 6.04
CA ASP A 249 -7.10 17.84 5.38
C ASP A 249 -5.90 17.37 4.54
N PRO A 250 -6.05 17.21 3.22
CA PRO A 250 -4.97 16.77 2.34
C PRO A 250 -3.74 17.70 2.34
N SER A 251 -3.92 18.96 2.76
CA SER A 251 -2.80 19.89 2.86
C SER A 251 -1.86 19.57 4.03
N LEU A 252 -2.31 18.74 5.00
CA LEU A 252 -1.58 18.46 6.23
C LEU A 252 -1.04 19.76 6.84
N SER A 253 -1.94 20.73 7.03
CA SER A 253 -1.61 22.03 7.60
C SER A 253 -1.04 21.90 9.01
N SER A 254 -0.52 22.97 9.59
CA SER A 254 0.03 22.97 10.95
C SER A 254 -0.99 22.61 12.04
N GLU A 255 -2.30 22.60 11.70
CA GLU A 255 -3.38 22.16 12.58
C GLU A 255 -3.65 20.65 12.49
N ALA A 256 -3.02 19.95 11.53
CA ALA A 256 -3.18 18.51 11.39
C ALA A 256 -2.57 17.77 12.58
N GLU A 257 -3.34 16.90 13.20
CA GLU A 257 -2.84 16.02 14.27
C GLU A 257 -2.00 14.91 13.67
N LEU A 258 -0.68 15.07 13.69
CA LEU A 258 0.30 14.10 13.22
C LEU A 258 1.08 13.49 14.39
N PRO A 259 1.68 12.30 14.23
CA PRO A 259 2.60 11.74 15.22
C PRO A 259 3.79 12.68 15.46
N ASP A 260 4.33 12.70 16.68
CA ASP A 260 5.47 13.57 17.06
C ASP A 260 6.72 13.34 16.23
N ASN A 261 6.89 12.12 15.68
CA ASN A 261 8.00 11.73 14.83
C ASN A 261 7.71 11.89 13.33
N ALA A 262 6.63 12.57 12.96
CA ALA A 262 6.25 12.82 11.58
C ALA A 262 6.77 14.17 11.08
N GLU A 263 7.31 14.17 9.86
CA GLU A 263 7.71 15.36 9.12
C GLU A 263 6.98 15.41 7.77
N VAL A 264 6.31 16.52 7.48
CA VAL A 264 5.65 16.72 6.18
C VAL A 264 6.64 17.32 5.19
N LEU A 265 6.96 16.57 4.13
CA LEU A 265 7.93 16.97 3.11
C LEU A 265 7.28 17.64 1.89
N ALA A 266 6.02 17.33 1.64
CA ALA A 266 5.20 17.96 0.60
C ALA A 266 3.75 18.02 1.05
N HIS A 267 3.06 19.09 0.68
CA HIS A 267 1.67 19.36 1.00
C HIS A 267 0.82 19.27 -0.27
N ALA A 268 -0.30 18.53 -0.20
CA ALA A 268 -1.31 18.61 -1.25
C ALA A 268 -2.14 19.89 -1.07
N ARG A 269 -2.78 20.36 -2.14
CA ARG A 269 -3.74 21.48 -2.06
C ARG A 269 -5.08 20.95 -1.54
N ARG A 270 -5.80 21.82 -0.87
CA ARG A 270 -7.17 21.54 -0.41
C ARG A 270 -8.14 21.33 -1.57
#